data_8713eec0ff824054eca3974290ca26e9
#
_entry.id   8713eec0ff824054eca3974290ca26e9
#
_cell.length_a   1.000
_cell.length_b   1.000
_cell.length_c   1.000
_cell.angle_alpha   90.00
_cell.angle_beta   90.00
_cell.angle_gamma   90.00
#
_symmetry.space_group_name_H-M   'P 1'
#
loop_
_entity.id
_entity.type
_entity.pdbx_description
1 polymer ?
#
loop_
_entity_poly.entity_id
_entity_poly.type
_entity_poly.pdbx_seq_one_letter_code
_entity_poly.pdbx_strand_id
1 'polypeptide(L)'
;RQMCIRDRFYDRDGRLIVTDEKADEKELRTLHKTIKKVSEDIENFSFNTSVSAFMICLNELGECNKREIIEPLTVLLAPFAPHIAEELWAALGHTTSVCTADYPVYDEKHLAQSAFEYPVSINGKLRFKKEYATSLTPAQMQTDVVTLPEAQKWLEGKAPKKIIVVPGKIINIVI
;
A
#
# COMPACT_ATOMS: atom_id res chain seq x y z
N ARG A 1 -4.70 -5.22 -19.91
CA ARG A 1 -4.44 -3.80 -19.67
C ARG A 1 -3.21 -3.72 -18.81
N GLN A 2 -2.10 -3.30 -19.37
CA GLN A 2 -0.92 -2.96 -18.60
C GLN A 2 -1.27 -1.71 -17.81
N MET A 3 -1.29 -1.81 -16.47
CA MET A 3 -1.33 -0.64 -15.61
C MET A 3 0.02 0.04 -15.75
N CYS A 4 0.04 1.10 -16.58
CA CYS A 4 1.24 1.84 -16.89
C CYS A 4 1.38 3.01 -15.93
N ILE A 5 2.59 3.30 -15.44
CA ILE A 5 2.87 4.50 -14.66
C ILE A 5 2.43 5.77 -15.41
N ARG A 6 2.50 5.77 -16.75
CA ARG A 6 2.05 6.87 -17.60
C ARG A 6 0.58 7.24 -17.36
N ASP A 7 -0.29 6.26 -17.04
CA ASP A 7 -1.71 6.49 -16.76
C ASP A 7 -1.94 7.27 -15.45
N ARG A 8 -0.90 7.49 -14.65
CA ARG A 8 -0.91 8.35 -13.47
C ARG A 8 -0.54 9.79 -13.79
N PHE A 9 0.07 10.02 -14.94
CA PHE A 9 0.46 11.34 -15.43
C PHE A 9 -0.57 11.95 -16.35
N TYR A 10 -1.20 11.13 -17.20
CA TYR A 10 -2.06 11.59 -18.28
C TYR A 10 -3.41 10.89 -18.28
N ASP A 11 -4.46 11.66 -18.58
CA ASP A 11 -5.78 11.12 -18.89
C ASP A 11 -5.82 10.49 -20.30
N ARG A 12 -7.02 10.04 -20.70
CA ARG A 12 -7.22 9.44 -22.03
C ARG A 12 -7.03 10.42 -23.17
N ASP A 13 -7.17 11.71 -22.91
CA ASP A 13 -7.01 12.78 -23.88
C ASP A 13 -5.56 13.31 -23.91
N GLY A 14 -4.65 12.73 -23.12
CA GLY A 14 -3.24 13.11 -23.03
C GLY A 14 -2.98 14.38 -22.21
N ARG A 15 -3.93 14.79 -21.35
CA ARG A 15 -3.75 15.94 -20.46
C ARG A 15 -3.07 15.48 -19.18
N LEU A 16 -2.15 16.30 -18.68
CA LEU A 16 -1.49 16.06 -17.40
C LEU A 16 -2.51 16.14 -16.26
N ILE A 17 -2.59 15.09 -15.43
CA ILE A 17 -3.54 14.98 -14.31
C ILE A 17 -2.85 14.94 -12.95
N VAL A 18 -1.54 15.15 -12.90
CA VAL A 18 -0.76 15.14 -11.66
C VAL A 18 -1.24 16.24 -10.72
N THR A 19 -1.41 15.90 -9.44
CA THR A 19 -1.86 16.82 -8.39
C THR A 19 -0.79 17.03 -7.34
N ASP A 20 -0.81 18.20 -6.69
CA ASP A 20 0.07 18.54 -5.57
C ASP A 20 -0.60 18.25 -4.20
N GLU A 21 -1.65 17.40 -4.20
CA GLU A 21 -2.28 16.93 -2.97
C GLU A 21 -1.32 16.09 -2.15
N LYS A 22 -1.47 16.16 -0.83
CA LYS A 22 -0.68 15.35 0.09
C LYS A 22 -1.06 13.89 0.00
N ALA A 23 -0.05 13.03 0.02
CA ALA A 23 -0.24 11.61 0.08
C ALA A 23 -0.81 11.17 1.43
N ASP A 24 -1.65 10.14 1.42
CA ASP A 24 -2.11 9.52 2.64
C ASP A 24 -1.07 8.51 3.19
N GLU A 25 -1.29 8.08 4.43
CA GLU A 25 -0.35 7.17 5.10
C GLU A 25 -0.21 5.82 4.40
N LYS A 26 -1.26 5.35 3.74
CA LYS A 26 -1.25 4.09 2.98
C LYS A 26 -0.45 4.23 1.69
N GLU A 27 -0.62 5.34 0.97
CA GLU A 27 0.14 5.66 -0.24
C GLU A 27 1.64 5.82 0.07
N LEU A 28 1.97 6.57 1.13
CA LEU A 28 3.35 6.73 1.59
C LEU A 28 3.97 5.38 1.98
N ARG A 29 3.24 4.53 2.70
CA ARG A 29 3.69 3.19 3.05
C ARG A 29 4.00 2.34 1.82
N THR A 30 3.10 2.34 0.83
CA THR A 30 3.29 1.62 -0.42
C THR A 30 4.53 2.12 -1.17
N LEU A 31 4.72 3.45 -1.23
CA LEU A 31 5.91 4.05 -1.82
C LEU A 31 7.20 3.61 -1.11
N HIS A 32 7.29 3.82 0.22
CA HIS A 32 8.51 3.52 0.98
C HIS A 32 8.83 2.02 0.99
N LYS A 33 7.83 1.14 1.02
CA LYS A 33 8.00 -0.30 0.85
C LYS A 33 8.60 -0.63 -0.53
N THR A 34 8.14 0.06 -1.57
CA THR A 34 8.66 -0.13 -2.93
C THR A 34 10.08 0.40 -3.07
N ILE A 35 10.39 1.59 -2.52
CA ILE A 35 11.75 2.14 -2.49
C ILE A 35 12.71 1.12 -1.85
N LYS A 36 12.37 0.63 -0.65
CA LYS A 36 13.18 -0.36 0.06
C LYS A 36 13.42 -1.61 -0.79
N LYS A 37 12.34 -2.19 -1.32
CA LYS A 37 12.42 -3.42 -2.11
C LYS A 37 13.24 -3.26 -3.38
N VAL A 38 13.04 -2.17 -4.13
CA VAL A 38 13.77 -1.92 -5.38
C VAL A 38 15.25 -1.65 -5.10
N SER A 39 15.58 -0.91 -4.04
CA SER A 39 16.96 -0.66 -3.64
C SER A 39 17.69 -1.96 -3.29
N GLU A 40 17.09 -2.81 -2.46
CA GLU A 40 17.63 -4.13 -2.13
C GLU A 40 17.79 -5.02 -3.37
N ASP A 41 16.84 -4.99 -4.30
CA ASP A 41 16.89 -5.78 -5.52
C ASP A 41 18.01 -5.31 -6.48
N ILE A 42 18.25 -4.00 -6.58
CA ILE A 42 19.36 -3.45 -7.36
C ILE A 42 20.70 -3.91 -6.79
N GLU A 43 20.88 -3.82 -5.46
CA GLU A 43 22.11 -4.27 -4.80
C GLU A 43 22.36 -5.78 -5.00
N ASN A 44 21.28 -6.58 -5.07
CA ASN A 44 21.35 -8.02 -5.27
C ASN A 44 21.25 -8.44 -6.74
N PHE A 45 21.27 -7.51 -7.68
CA PHE A 45 21.09 -7.77 -9.13
C PHE A 45 19.80 -8.52 -9.48
N SER A 46 18.76 -8.36 -8.69
CA SER A 46 17.45 -9.04 -8.85
C SER A 46 16.43 -8.17 -9.61
N PHE A 47 16.78 -7.70 -10.79
CA PHE A 47 15.99 -6.73 -11.55
C PHE A 47 14.57 -7.19 -11.91
N ASN A 48 14.36 -8.49 -12.12
CA ASN A 48 13.05 -9.06 -12.41
C ASN A 48 12.07 -8.91 -11.23
N THR A 49 12.56 -9.00 -9.98
CA THR A 49 11.73 -8.79 -8.78
C THR A 49 11.40 -7.31 -8.57
N SER A 50 12.29 -6.40 -8.96
CA SER A 50 12.00 -4.96 -9.02
C SER A 50 10.84 -4.65 -9.95
N VAL A 51 10.80 -5.24 -11.15
CA VAL A 51 9.67 -5.06 -12.09
C VAL A 51 8.36 -5.51 -11.44
N SER A 52 8.37 -6.66 -10.77
CA SER A 52 7.19 -7.14 -10.03
C SER A 52 6.80 -6.19 -8.89
N ALA A 53 7.77 -5.61 -8.19
CA ALA A 53 7.52 -4.63 -7.12
C ALA A 53 6.85 -3.35 -7.64
N PHE A 54 7.27 -2.84 -8.81
CA PHE A 54 6.58 -1.71 -9.47
C PHE A 54 5.12 -2.04 -9.82
N MET A 55 4.86 -3.23 -10.36
CA MET A 55 3.50 -3.65 -10.69
C MET A 55 2.61 -3.74 -9.45
N ILE A 56 3.12 -4.31 -8.35
CA ILE A 56 2.42 -4.38 -7.07
C ILE A 56 2.15 -2.98 -6.54
N CYS A 57 3.16 -2.10 -6.57
CA CYS A 57 3.05 -0.71 -6.13
C CYS A 57 1.92 0.04 -6.87
N LEU A 58 1.91 -0.01 -8.20
CA LEU A 58 0.88 0.64 -9.00
C LEU A 58 -0.52 0.07 -8.76
N ASN A 59 -0.62 -1.23 -8.48
CA ASN A 59 -1.89 -1.87 -8.10
C ASN A 59 -2.38 -1.40 -6.73
N GLU A 60 -1.50 -1.33 -5.74
CA GLU A 60 -1.83 -0.89 -4.37
C GLU A 60 -2.18 0.60 -4.31
N LEU A 61 -1.50 1.45 -5.11
CA LEU A 61 -1.77 2.87 -5.24
C LEU A 61 -3.08 3.18 -5.98
N GLY A 62 -3.61 2.23 -6.74
CA GLY A 62 -4.84 2.43 -7.51
C GLY A 62 -4.71 3.57 -8.51
N GLU A 63 -5.54 4.59 -8.41
CA GLU A 63 -5.55 5.76 -9.32
C GLU A 63 -4.78 6.97 -8.75
N CYS A 64 -3.89 6.76 -7.78
CA CYS A 64 -3.09 7.83 -7.19
C CYS A 64 -2.25 8.54 -8.27
N ASN A 65 -2.42 9.85 -8.36
CA ASN A 65 -1.71 10.75 -9.28
C ASN A 65 -1.00 11.90 -8.53
N LYS A 66 -0.73 11.72 -7.25
CA LYS A 66 -0.11 12.72 -6.40
C LYS A 66 1.39 12.81 -6.66
N ARG A 67 1.88 14.04 -6.90
CA ARG A 67 3.29 14.32 -7.17
C ARG A 67 4.21 13.70 -6.13
N GLU A 68 3.88 13.83 -4.85
CA GLU A 68 4.65 13.30 -3.71
C GLU A 68 4.94 11.78 -3.83
N ILE A 69 4.08 11.05 -4.54
CA ILE A 69 4.22 9.60 -4.77
C ILE A 69 4.88 9.29 -6.11
N ILE A 70 4.41 9.94 -7.19
CA ILE A 70 4.82 9.55 -8.54
C ILE A 70 6.20 10.08 -8.93
N GLU A 71 6.64 11.19 -8.34
CA GLU A 71 7.95 11.77 -8.61
C GLU A 71 9.08 10.85 -8.11
N PRO A 72 9.12 10.37 -6.86
CA PRO A 72 10.09 9.37 -6.42
C PRO A 72 10.01 8.05 -7.20
N LEU A 73 8.81 7.60 -7.58
CA LEU A 73 8.65 6.41 -8.40
C LEU A 73 9.26 6.57 -9.80
N THR A 74 9.22 7.79 -10.36
CA THR A 74 9.85 8.09 -11.65
C THR A 74 11.36 7.99 -11.55
N VAL A 75 11.96 8.47 -10.47
CA VAL A 75 13.40 8.32 -10.21
C VAL A 75 13.78 6.84 -10.05
N LEU A 76 13.00 6.08 -9.28
CA LEU A 76 13.21 4.63 -9.12
C LEU A 76 13.13 3.86 -10.45
N LEU A 77 12.32 4.34 -11.40
CA LEU A 77 12.13 3.72 -12.70
C LEU A 77 13.31 3.95 -13.64
N ALA A 78 14.07 5.03 -13.47
CA ALA A 78 15.14 5.44 -14.39
C ALA A 78 16.17 4.33 -14.71
N PRO A 79 16.67 3.51 -13.75
CA PRO A 79 17.59 2.42 -14.05
C PRO A 79 16.99 1.31 -14.92
N PHE A 80 15.68 1.16 -14.97
CA PHE A 80 14.97 0.09 -15.68
C PHE A 80 14.42 0.57 -17.04
N ALA A 81 13.99 1.81 -17.11
CA ALA A 81 13.35 2.39 -18.30
C ALA A 81 13.69 3.89 -18.42
N PRO A 82 14.94 4.23 -18.75
CA PRO A 82 15.44 5.61 -18.70
C PRO A 82 14.67 6.56 -19.63
N HIS A 83 14.31 6.14 -20.83
CA HIS A 83 13.65 7.02 -21.80
C HIS A 83 12.26 7.49 -21.32
N ILE A 84 11.45 6.58 -20.80
CA ILE A 84 10.14 6.95 -20.27
C ILE A 84 10.27 7.73 -18.95
N ALA A 85 11.27 7.41 -18.12
CA ALA A 85 11.51 8.14 -16.89
C ALA A 85 11.90 9.59 -17.17
N GLU A 86 12.73 9.86 -18.18
CA GLU A 86 13.06 11.22 -18.63
C GLU A 86 11.84 11.99 -19.13
N GLU A 87 10.99 11.35 -19.95
CA GLU A 87 9.76 11.97 -20.43
C GLU A 87 8.81 12.34 -19.28
N LEU A 88 8.61 11.43 -18.32
CA LEU A 88 7.76 11.68 -17.18
C LEU A 88 8.35 12.73 -16.22
N TRP A 89 9.67 12.74 -16.06
CA TRP A 89 10.40 13.74 -15.27
C TRP A 89 10.24 15.14 -15.83
N ALA A 90 10.39 15.28 -17.14
CA ALA A 90 10.13 16.54 -17.85
C ALA A 90 8.67 16.97 -17.73
N ALA A 91 7.72 16.04 -17.78
CA ALA A 91 6.28 16.32 -17.59
C ALA A 91 5.95 16.84 -16.19
N LEU A 92 6.74 16.48 -15.17
CA LEU A 92 6.63 17.04 -13.82
C LEU A 92 7.17 18.48 -13.73
N GLY A 93 7.76 19.02 -14.79
CA GLY A 93 8.28 20.38 -14.87
C GLY A 93 9.78 20.51 -14.57
N HIS A 94 10.50 19.38 -14.45
CA HIS A 94 11.94 19.40 -14.25
C HIS A 94 12.67 19.71 -15.55
N THR A 95 13.74 20.48 -15.46
CA THR A 95 14.57 20.89 -16.61
C THR A 95 15.90 20.14 -16.68
N THR A 96 16.23 19.37 -15.64
CA THR A 96 17.43 18.53 -15.53
C THR A 96 17.07 17.08 -15.83
N SER A 97 18.07 16.25 -16.15
CA SER A 97 17.87 14.82 -16.35
C SER A 97 17.46 14.13 -15.05
N VAL A 98 16.56 13.14 -15.14
CA VAL A 98 16.17 12.27 -14.01
C VAL A 98 17.39 11.53 -13.43
N CYS A 99 18.39 11.27 -14.24
CA CYS A 99 19.64 10.62 -13.81
C CYS A 99 20.48 11.47 -12.85
N THR A 100 20.21 12.78 -12.75
CA THR A 100 20.88 13.69 -11.81
C THR A 100 20.04 13.96 -10.56
N ALA A 101 18.85 13.40 -10.48
CA ALA A 101 18.00 13.50 -9.30
C ALA A 101 18.55 12.64 -8.16
N ASP A 102 18.32 13.10 -6.93
CA ASP A 102 18.67 12.32 -5.74
C ASP A 102 17.85 11.02 -5.70
N TYR A 103 18.52 9.89 -5.53
CA TYR A 103 17.85 8.61 -5.43
C TYR A 103 17.00 8.55 -4.15
N PRO A 104 15.71 8.18 -4.23
CA PRO A 104 14.82 8.22 -3.10
C PRO A 104 15.23 7.23 -2.01
N VAL A 105 15.25 7.71 -0.77
CA VAL A 105 15.55 6.91 0.42
C VAL A 105 14.25 6.60 1.15
N TYR A 106 14.07 5.35 1.56
CA TYR A 106 12.89 4.98 2.35
C TYR A 106 13.02 5.46 3.81
N ASP A 107 11.90 5.87 4.40
CA ASP A 107 11.81 6.18 5.83
C ASP A 107 11.08 5.02 6.54
N GLU A 108 11.73 4.44 7.55
CA GLU A 108 11.18 3.32 8.33
C GLU A 108 9.88 3.67 9.06
N LYS A 109 9.66 4.95 9.36
CA LYS A 109 8.41 5.42 9.98
C LYS A 109 7.19 5.08 9.13
N HIS A 110 7.31 5.18 7.81
CA HIS A 110 6.23 4.84 6.89
C HIS A 110 6.08 3.34 6.66
N LEU A 111 7.10 2.54 6.98
CA LEU A 111 7.03 1.07 6.91
C LEU A 111 6.30 0.46 8.10
N ALA A 112 6.26 1.16 9.23
CA ALA A 112 5.52 0.70 10.41
C ALA A 112 4.03 0.59 10.08
N GLN A 113 3.48 -0.62 10.19
CA GLN A 113 2.07 -0.85 9.97
C GLN A 113 1.29 -0.35 11.19
N SER A 114 0.63 0.80 11.04
CA SER A 114 -0.18 1.40 12.13
C SER A 114 -1.45 0.62 12.40
N ALA A 115 -2.01 -0.05 11.39
CA ALA A 115 -3.21 -0.87 11.50
C ALA A 115 -3.14 -2.10 10.60
N PHE A 116 -3.81 -3.18 11.00
CA PHE A 116 -3.93 -4.42 10.23
C PHE A 116 -5.42 -4.75 10.03
N GLU A 117 -5.81 -5.05 8.78
CA GLU A 117 -7.16 -5.48 8.46
C GLU A 117 -7.32 -6.97 8.79
N TYR A 118 -8.06 -7.25 9.86
CA TYR A 118 -8.35 -8.62 10.28
C TYR A 118 -9.61 -9.14 9.61
N PRO A 119 -9.54 -10.26 8.86
CA PRO A 119 -10.72 -11.00 8.48
C PRO A 119 -11.35 -11.63 9.75
N VAL A 120 -12.62 -11.32 10.00
CA VAL A 120 -13.38 -11.86 11.14
C VAL A 120 -14.27 -12.98 10.66
N SER A 121 -14.02 -14.17 11.19
CA SER A 121 -14.79 -15.39 10.91
C SER A 121 -15.66 -15.77 12.10
N ILE A 122 -16.84 -16.30 11.83
CA ILE A 122 -17.74 -16.88 12.84
C ILE A 122 -17.98 -18.34 12.49
N ASN A 123 -17.64 -19.25 13.40
CA ASN A 123 -17.64 -20.69 13.17
C ASN A 123 -16.88 -21.10 11.90
N GLY A 124 -15.71 -20.47 11.63
CA GLY A 124 -14.86 -20.73 10.48
C GLY A 124 -15.31 -20.11 9.16
N LYS A 125 -16.45 -19.41 9.11
CA LYS A 125 -16.92 -18.71 7.90
C LYS A 125 -16.62 -17.22 8.01
N LEU A 126 -15.90 -16.66 7.02
CA LEU A 126 -15.62 -15.23 6.93
C LEU A 126 -16.93 -14.43 6.84
N ARG A 127 -17.07 -13.40 7.68
CA ARG A 127 -18.28 -12.57 7.74
C ARG A 127 -18.03 -11.10 7.40
N PHE A 128 -16.98 -10.52 7.98
CA PHE A 128 -16.61 -9.13 7.74
C PHE A 128 -15.10 -8.94 7.97
N LYS A 129 -14.61 -7.75 7.67
CA LYS A 129 -13.24 -7.34 7.91
C LYS A 129 -13.24 -6.13 8.84
N LYS A 130 -12.26 -6.06 9.74
CA LYS A 130 -12.10 -4.95 10.68
C LYS A 130 -10.65 -4.57 10.80
N GLU A 131 -10.37 -3.28 10.69
CA GLU A 131 -9.04 -2.74 10.97
C GLU A 131 -8.84 -2.54 12.47
N TYR A 132 -7.70 -3.03 12.95
CA TYR A 132 -7.23 -2.81 14.31
C TYR A 132 -5.82 -2.24 14.29
N ALA A 133 -5.57 -1.23 15.12
CA ALA A 133 -4.23 -0.69 15.30
C ALA A 133 -3.28 -1.79 15.80
N THR A 134 -2.06 -1.81 15.29
CA THR A 134 -1.03 -2.81 15.66
C THR A 134 -0.65 -2.71 17.15
N SER A 135 -0.92 -1.57 17.79
CA SER A 135 -0.72 -1.35 19.22
C SER A 135 -1.75 -2.06 20.10
N LEU A 136 -2.88 -2.51 19.55
CA LEU A 136 -3.92 -3.20 20.32
C LEU A 136 -3.49 -4.63 20.67
N THR A 137 -3.69 -4.98 21.96
CA THR A 137 -3.44 -6.35 22.42
C THR A 137 -4.53 -7.31 21.93
N PRO A 138 -4.24 -8.61 21.78
CA PRO A 138 -5.25 -9.60 21.42
C PRO A 138 -6.46 -9.61 22.35
N ALA A 139 -6.27 -9.34 23.64
CA ALA A 139 -7.35 -9.27 24.62
C ALA A 139 -8.29 -8.07 24.36
N GLN A 140 -7.74 -6.91 24.01
CA GLN A 140 -8.53 -5.73 23.65
C GLN A 140 -9.32 -5.98 22.35
N MET A 141 -8.70 -6.61 21.35
CA MET A 141 -9.39 -6.99 20.12
C MET A 141 -10.54 -7.98 20.36
N GLN A 142 -10.36 -8.94 21.28
CA GLN A 142 -11.42 -9.90 21.67
C GLN A 142 -12.63 -9.18 22.28
N THR A 143 -12.40 -8.20 23.13
CA THR A 143 -13.47 -7.45 23.76
C THR A 143 -14.19 -6.55 22.76
N ASP A 144 -13.44 -5.86 21.92
CA ASP A 144 -13.99 -4.93 20.94
C ASP A 144 -14.79 -5.64 19.84
N VAL A 145 -14.27 -6.74 19.28
CA VAL A 145 -14.92 -7.44 18.16
C VAL A 145 -16.32 -7.95 18.50
N VAL A 146 -16.58 -8.30 19.75
CA VAL A 146 -17.89 -8.78 20.21
C VAL A 146 -18.90 -7.64 20.28
N THR A 147 -18.46 -6.42 20.55
CA THR A 147 -19.34 -5.25 20.69
C THR A 147 -19.74 -4.65 19.33
N LEU A 148 -19.07 -5.04 18.25
CA LEU A 148 -19.35 -4.53 16.93
C LEU A 148 -20.76 -4.91 16.45
N PRO A 149 -21.52 -3.98 15.85
CA PRO A 149 -22.85 -4.26 15.29
C PRO A 149 -22.84 -5.41 14.26
N GLU A 150 -21.78 -5.50 13.46
CA GLU A 150 -21.59 -6.57 12.47
C GLU A 150 -21.43 -7.94 13.12
N ALA A 151 -20.74 -8.02 14.27
CA ALA A 151 -20.59 -9.26 15.00
C ALA A 151 -21.89 -9.63 15.73
N GLN A 152 -22.56 -8.67 16.37
CA GLN A 152 -23.82 -8.84 17.07
C GLN A 152 -24.93 -9.40 16.17
N LYS A 153 -24.97 -8.98 14.91
CA LYS A 153 -25.91 -9.51 13.90
C LYS A 153 -25.81 -11.02 13.71
N TRP A 154 -24.61 -11.59 13.89
CA TRP A 154 -24.37 -13.03 13.72
C TRP A 154 -24.36 -13.79 15.05
N LEU A 155 -24.13 -13.10 16.17
CA LEU A 155 -24.17 -13.69 17.50
C LEU A 155 -25.62 -13.97 17.95
N GLU A 156 -26.61 -13.28 17.39
CA GLU A 156 -28.04 -13.46 17.74
C GLU A 156 -28.31 -13.43 19.26
N GLY A 157 -27.57 -12.59 19.99
CA GLY A 157 -27.67 -12.51 21.45
C GLY A 157 -27.00 -13.66 22.24
N LYS A 158 -26.32 -14.59 21.55
CA LYS A 158 -25.57 -15.67 22.22
C LYS A 158 -24.17 -15.19 22.59
N ALA A 159 -23.73 -15.55 23.79
CA ALA A 159 -22.34 -15.30 24.20
C ALA A 159 -21.39 -16.24 23.44
N PRO A 160 -20.25 -15.73 22.92
CA PRO A 160 -19.27 -16.57 22.25
C PRO A 160 -18.61 -17.53 23.26
N LYS A 161 -18.49 -18.80 22.87
CA LYS A 161 -17.77 -19.81 23.66
C LYS A 161 -16.26 -19.57 23.67
N LYS A 162 -15.73 -19.11 22.55
CA LYS A 162 -14.29 -18.86 22.40
C LYS A 162 -14.04 -17.85 21.30
N ILE A 163 -13.09 -16.93 21.55
CA ILE A 163 -12.60 -15.97 20.55
C ILE A 163 -11.12 -16.21 20.39
N ILE A 164 -10.71 -16.54 19.17
CA ILE A 164 -9.32 -16.82 18.81
C ILE A 164 -8.82 -15.66 17.97
N VAL A 165 -7.87 -14.89 18.48
CA VAL A 165 -7.17 -13.83 17.75
C VAL A 165 -5.78 -14.34 17.39
N VAL A 166 -5.50 -14.43 16.11
CA VAL A 166 -4.14 -14.72 15.59
C VAL A 166 -3.56 -13.41 15.10
N PRO A 167 -2.59 -12.81 15.80
CA PRO A 167 -2.02 -11.52 15.45
C PRO A 167 -1.54 -11.49 13.99
N GLY A 168 -1.91 -10.43 13.26
CA GLY A 168 -1.57 -10.23 11.85
C GLY A 168 -2.20 -11.22 10.87
N LYS A 169 -3.20 -12.02 11.28
CA LYS A 169 -3.84 -13.02 10.40
C LYS A 169 -5.36 -13.00 10.42
N ILE A 170 -5.98 -13.41 11.53
CA ILE A 170 -7.43 -13.66 11.55
C ILE A 170 -7.99 -13.55 12.96
N ILE A 171 -9.27 -13.17 13.05
CA ILE A 171 -10.08 -13.32 14.27
C ILE A 171 -11.18 -14.36 13.99
N ASN A 172 -11.29 -15.37 14.84
CA ASN A 172 -12.36 -16.38 14.74
C ASN A 172 -13.18 -16.44 16.01
N ILE A 173 -14.49 -16.22 15.88
CA ILE A 173 -15.48 -16.28 16.97
C ILE A 173 -16.19 -17.62 16.86
N VAL A 174 -16.19 -18.39 17.95
CA VAL A 174 -16.88 -19.68 18.05
C VAL A 174 -18.09 -19.49 18.98
N ILE A 175 -19.26 -19.82 18.48
CA ILE A 175 -20.54 -19.74 19.20
C ILE A 175 -20.94 -21.13 19.74
#